data_b4bf0325d62c23b77575530cab93c48b
#
_entry.id   b4bf0325d62c23b77575530cab93c48b
#
_cell.length_a   1.000
_cell.length_b   1.000
_cell.length_c   1.000
_cell.angle_alpha   90.00
_cell.angle_beta   90.00
_cell.angle_gamma   90.00
#
_symmetry.space_group_name_H-M   'P 1'
#
loop_
_entity.id
_entity.type
_entity.pdbx_description
1 polymer ?
#
loop_
_entity_poly.entity_id
_entity_poly.type
_entity_poly.pdbx_seq_one_letter_code
_entity_poly.pdbx_strand_id
1 'polypeptide(L)'
;MACRPWLAQPGRAEALIALLWVHVFRYVALQIFAAQREGFPISIDGATEIVIGDVFGAIIAMTAIMLLRRRIHAGVALCWILVFETVGDTVLNIRGGIEEHLMGAATGVVWMILVFFVPAIVVSTGLLAWQLVARRHETIEGTRELGAAEPRLREQLP
;
A
#
# COMPACT_ATOMS: atom_id res chain seq x y z
N MET A 1 19.73 -5.71 -23.74
CA MET A 1 19.62 -4.75 -22.63
C MET A 1 18.42 -5.19 -21.80
N ALA A 2 18.63 -5.82 -20.64
CA ALA A 2 17.53 -6.19 -19.76
C ALA A 2 17.08 -4.93 -19.01
N CYS A 3 15.86 -4.47 -19.26
CA CYS A 3 15.23 -3.44 -18.43
C CYS A 3 15.16 -3.97 -17.00
N ARG A 4 16.04 -3.50 -16.12
CA ARG A 4 15.88 -3.75 -14.69
C ARG A 4 14.54 -3.14 -14.29
N PRO A 5 13.65 -3.92 -13.68
CA PRO A 5 12.37 -3.37 -13.25
C PRO A 5 12.61 -2.18 -12.31
N TRP A 6 11.84 -1.13 -12.50
CA TRP A 6 11.95 0.14 -11.77
C TRP A 6 12.09 -0.05 -10.23
N LEU A 7 11.39 -1.02 -9.65
CA LEU A 7 11.46 -1.35 -8.22
C LEU A 7 12.74 -2.08 -7.78
N ALA A 8 13.63 -2.45 -8.69
CA ALA A 8 14.90 -3.10 -8.35
C ALA A 8 16.06 -2.10 -8.21
N GLN A 9 15.89 -0.85 -8.63
CA GLN A 9 16.93 0.18 -8.56
C GLN A 9 16.97 0.93 -7.20
N PRO A 10 15.82 1.34 -6.61
CA PRO A 10 15.82 1.98 -5.31
C PRO A 10 16.15 1.00 -4.19
N GLY A 11 16.68 1.50 -3.08
CA GLY A 11 16.88 0.72 -1.86
C GLY A 11 15.59 0.07 -1.38
N ARG A 12 15.68 -1.03 -0.62
CA ARG A 12 14.50 -1.77 -0.14
C ARG A 12 13.48 -0.86 0.54
N ALA A 13 13.92 0.05 1.41
CA ALA A 13 13.03 0.98 2.12
C ALA A 13 12.29 1.92 1.15
N GLU A 14 12.96 2.43 0.14
CA GLU A 14 12.37 3.33 -0.85
C GLU A 14 11.31 2.64 -1.70
N ALA A 15 11.59 1.40 -2.13
CA ALA A 15 10.62 0.60 -2.87
C ALA A 15 9.35 0.31 -2.04
N LEU A 16 9.51 -0.04 -0.76
CA LEU A 16 8.38 -0.24 0.16
C LEU A 16 7.60 1.06 0.37
N ILE A 17 8.28 2.19 0.61
CA ILE A 17 7.63 3.50 0.80
C ILE A 17 6.82 3.89 -0.43
N ALA A 18 7.34 3.68 -1.64
CA ALA A 18 6.61 3.99 -2.88
C ALA A 18 5.29 3.20 -2.99
N LEU A 19 5.29 1.91 -2.63
CA LEU A 19 4.09 1.08 -2.63
C LEU A 19 3.12 1.46 -1.51
N LEU A 20 3.63 1.81 -0.32
CA LEU A 20 2.81 2.21 0.82
C LEU A 20 2.01 3.49 0.55
N TRP A 21 2.51 4.39 -0.29
CA TRP A 21 1.75 5.60 -0.65
C TRP A 21 0.40 5.28 -1.30
N VAL A 22 0.28 4.20 -2.07
CA VAL A 22 -1.01 3.76 -2.63
C VAL A 22 -2.00 3.45 -1.50
N HIS A 23 -1.53 2.81 -0.43
CA HIS A 23 -2.36 2.46 0.72
C HIS A 23 -2.72 3.67 1.60
N VAL A 24 -1.89 4.71 1.65
CA VAL A 24 -2.24 5.95 2.34
C VAL A 24 -3.49 6.58 1.74
N PHE A 25 -3.66 6.52 0.42
CA PHE A 25 -4.82 7.09 -0.26
C PHE A 25 -6.14 6.32 -0.02
N ARG A 26 -6.12 5.19 0.71
CA ARG A 26 -7.35 4.45 1.07
C ARG A 26 -8.37 5.33 1.83
N TYR A 27 -7.96 6.42 2.46
CA TYR A 27 -8.89 7.38 3.07
C TYR A 27 -9.96 7.91 2.09
N VAL A 28 -9.77 7.77 0.79
CA VAL A 28 -10.76 8.10 -0.26
C VAL A 28 -12.06 7.31 -0.06
N ALA A 29 -12.03 6.15 0.62
CA ALA A 29 -13.23 5.39 1.00
C ALA A 29 -14.25 6.23 1.83
N LEU A 30 -13.81 7.31 2.50
CA LEU A 30 -14.73 8.26 3.14
C LEU A 30 -15.81 8.82 2.19
N GLN A 31 -15.53 8.82 0.87
CA GLN A 31 -16.50 9.25 -0.14
C GLN A 31 -17.70 8.30 -0.26
N ILE A 32 -17.63 7.08 0.28
CA ILE A 32 -18.75 6.13 0.33
C ILE A 32 -19.90 6.71 1.14
N PHE A 33 -19.63 7.44 2.24
CA PHE A 33 -20.67 8.12 3.00
C PHE A 33 -21.36 9.25 2.19
N ALA A 34 -20.62 9.96 1.35
CA ALA A 34 -21.21 10.96 0.46
C ALA A 34 -22.08 10.28 -0.60
N ALA A 35 -21.57 9.23 -1.24
CA ALA A 35 -22.34 8.48 -2.23
C ALA A 35 -23.60 7.84 -1.65
N GLN A 36 -23.57 7.34 -0.41
CA GLN A 36 -24.74 6.81 0.28
C GLN A 36 -25.83 7.89 0.44
N ARG A 37 -25.45 9.11 0.84
CA ARG A 37 -26.38 10.25 0.94
C ARG A 37 -26.98 10.64 -0.41
N GLU A 38 -26.27 10.39 -1.50
CA GLU A 38 -26.71 10.62 -2.88
C GLU A 38 -27.53 9.46 -3.47
N GLY A 39 -27.80 8.41 -2.67
CA GLY A 39 -28.67 7.30 -3.04
C GLY A 39 -27.95 6.02 -3.48
N PHE A 40 -26.63 5.88 -3.24
CA PHE A 40 -25.96 4.60 -3.41
C PHE A 40 -26.52 3.59 -2.40
N PRO A 41 -27.00 2.40 -2.84
CA PRO A 41 -27.83 1.50 -2.03
C PRO A 41 -27.04 0.65 -1.03
N ILE A 42 -26.07 1.25 -0.36
CA ILE A 42 -25.29 0.60 0.72
C ILE A 42 -25.89 0.94 2.08
N SER A 43 -25.96 -0.04 2.98
CA SER A 43 -26.37 0.19 4.36
C SER A 43 -25.39 1.10 5.10
N ILE A 44 -25.84 1.74 6.20
CA ILE A 44 -24.96 2.53 7.08
C ILE A 44 -23.88 1.64 7.68
N ASP A 45 -24.23 0.41 8.07
CA ASP A 45 -23.30 -0.53 8.67
C ASP A 45 -22.25 -0.98 7.66
N GLY A 46 -22.66 -1.34 6.43
CA GLY A 46 -21.74 -1.71 5.35
C GLY A 46 -20.80 -0.57 4.96
N ALA A 47 -21.31 0.66 4.81
CA ALA A 47 -20.49 1.84 4.55
C ALA A 47 -19.46 2.08 5.67
N THR A 48 -19.88 1.91 6.93
CA THR A 48 -19.02 2.10 8.11
C THR A 48 -17.93 1.04 8.16
N GLU A 49 -18.26 -0.22 7.90
CA GLU A 49 -17.29 -1.33 7.87
C GLU A 49 -16.19 -1.08 6.84
N ILE A 50 -16.56 -0.76 5.60
CA ILE A 50 -15.60 -0.45 4.52
C ILE A 50 -14.71 0.73 4.93
N VAL A 51 -15.30 1.82 5.39
CA VAL A 51 -14.55 3.04 5.74
C VAL A 51 -13.59 2.80 6.91
N ILE A 52 -14.00 2.06 7.93
CA ILE A 52 -13.13 1.75 9.08
C ILE A 52 -11.93 0.92 8.61
N GLY A 53 -12.13 -0.14 7.82
CA GLY A 53 -11.05 -0.97 7.27
C GLY A 53 -10.07 -0.13 6.46
N ASP A 54 -10.56 0.65 5.51
CA ASP A 54 -9.72 1.48 4.65
C ASP A 54 -8.94 2.57 5.41
N VAL A 55 -9.58 3.27 6.35
CA VAL A 55 -8.90 4.29 7.17
C VAL A 55 -7.86 3.65 8.09
N PHE A 56 -8.16 2.49 8.67
CA PHE A 56 -7.20 1.77 9.49
C PHE A 56 -5.98 1.33 8.68
N GLY A 57 -6.17 0.78 7.48
CA GLY A 57 -5.10 0.45 6.55
C GLY A 57 -4.26 1.68 6.17
N ALA A 58 -4.89 2.84 5.92
CA ALA A 58 -4.18 4.09 5.64
C ALA A 58 -3.30 4.55 6.81
N ILE A 59 -3.79 4.41 8.06
CA ILE A 59 -3.02 4.74 9.27
C ILE A 59 -1.80 3.81 9.41
N ILE A 60 -1.98 2.50 9.20
CA ILE A 60 -0.88 1.53 9.22
C ILE A 60 0.17 1.90 8.16
N ALA A 61 -0.26 2.18 6.92
CA ALA A 61 0.63 2.55 5.83
C ALA A 61 1.44 3.82 6.15
N MET A 62 0.79 4.87 6.65
CA MET A 62 1.46 6.11 7.04
C MET A 62 2.48 5.87 8.15
N THR A 63 2.10 5.09 9.17
CA THR A 63 3.00 4.75 10.29
C THR A 63 4.20 3.94 9.79
N ALA A 64 3.99 2.97 8.90
CA ALA A 64 5.05 2.19 8.28
C ALA A 64 6.02 3.09 7.49
N ILE A 65 5.52 4.06 6.71
CA ILE A 65 6.34 5.05 5.99
C ILE A 65 7.22 5.84 6.97
N MET A 66 6.64 6.32 8.08
CA MET A 66 7.39 7.09 9.09
C MET A 66 8.52 6.27 9.71
N LEU A 67 8.25 5.01 10.06
CA LEU A 67 9.24 4.11 10.64
C LEU A 67 10.34 3.73 9.62
N LEU A 68 9.97 3.42 8.38
CA LEU A 68 10.94 3.11 7.31
C LEU A 68 11.85 4.30 6.99
N ARG A 69 11.31 5.53 6.98
CA ARG A 69 12.11 6.76 6.82
C ARG A 69 13.11 6.96 7.95
N ARG A 70 12.76 6.55 9.18
CA ARG A 70 13.64 6.56 10.33
C ARG A 70 14.54 5.32 10.43
N ARG A 71 14.48 4.41 9.44
CA ARG A 71 15.22 3.15 9.38
C ARG A 71 14.94 2.20 10.55
N ILE A 72 13.74 2.27 11.11
CA ILE A 72 13.30 1.40 12.19
C ILE A 72 12.72 0.12 11.60
N HIS A 73 13.25 -1.04 12.02
CA HIS A 73 12.84 -2.37 11.51
C HIS A 73 11.35 -2.70 11.73
N ALA A 74 10.72 -2.09 12.75
CA ALA A 74 9.28 -2.23 12.98
C ALA A 74 8.43 -1.79 11.77
N GLY A 75 8.95 -0.91 10.91
CA GLY A 75 8.29 -0.53 9.66
C GLY A 75 8.05 -1.73 8.72
N VAL A 76 8.98 -2.70 8.68
CA VAL A 76 8.81 -3.93 7.88
C VAL A 76 7.72 -4.83 8.48
N ALA A 77 7.64 -4.93 9.81
CA ALA A 77 6.57 -5.66 10.47
C ALA A 77 5.19 -5.05 10.17
N LEU A 78 5.09 -3.71 10.18
CA LEU A 78 3.86 -3.02 9.79
C LEU A 78 3.48 -3.24 8.33
N CYS A 79 4.46 -3.37 7.41
CA CYS A 79 4.17 -3.74 6.03
C CYS A 79 3.50 -5.12 5.94
N TRP A 80 3.94 -6.12 6.72
CA TRP A 80 3.29 -7.42 6.79
C TRP A 80 1.89 -7.34 7.38
N ILE A 81 1.71 -6.58 8.46
CA ILE A 81 0.38 -6.35 9.06
C ILE A 81 -0.55 -5.74 8.03
N LEU A 82 -0.10 -4.74 7.27
CA LEU A 82 -0.87 -4.11 6.20
C LEU A 82 -1.26 -5.10 5.11
N VAL A 83 -0.35 -5.99 4.69
CA VAL A 83 -0.65 -7.02 3.68
C VAL A 83 -1.79 -7.92 4.15
N PHE A 84 -1.72 -8.44 5.38
CA PHE A 84 -2.78 -9.31 5.92
C PHE A 84 -4.09 -8.56 6.15
N GLU A 85 -4.02 -7.34 6.67
CA GLU A 85 -5.17 -6.46 6.86
C GLU A 85 -5.86 -6.21 5.52
N THR A 86 -5.12 -5.79 4.49
CA THR A 86 -5.68 -5.47 3.17
C THR A 86 -6.32 -6.70 2.50
N VAL A 87 -5.71 -7.88 2.62
CA VAL A 87 -6.32 -9.12 2.10
C VAL A 87 -7.61 -9.44 2.83
N GLY A 88 -7.62 -9.36 4.16
CA GLY A 88 -8.81 -9.60 4.97
C GLY A 88 -9.93 -8.62 4.66
N ASP A 89 -9.62 -7.33 4.67
CA ASP A 89 -10.55 -6.25 4.35
C ASP A 89 -11.14 -6.40 2.93
N THR A 90 -10.30 -6.73 1.92
CA THR A 90 -10.78 -6.97 0.56
C THR A 90 -11.77 -8.12 0.50
N VAL A 91 -11.52 -9.22 1.21
CA VAL A 91 -12.44 -10.37 1.26
C VAL A 91 -13.76 -9.98 1.93
N LEU A 92 -13.72 -9.26 3.04
CA LEU A 92 -14.91 -8.79 3.75
C LEU A 92 -15.73 -7.83 2.88
N ASN A 93 -15.08 -6.88 2.21
CA ASN A 93 -15.75 -5.92 1.32
C ASN A 93 -16.41 -6.59 0.12
N ILE A 94 -15.77 -7.60 -0.49
CA ILE A 94 -16.38 -8.38 -1.58
C ILE A 94 -17.61 -9.12 -1.05
N ARG A 95 -17.51 -9.75 0.10
CA ARG A 95 -18.61 -10.48 0.72
C ARG A 95 -19.78 -9.55 1.04
N GLY A 96 -19.54 -8.44 1.72
CA GLY A 96 -20.54 -7.42 2.05
C GLY A 96 -21.22 -6.87 0.78
N GLY A 97 -20.45 -6.57 -0.28
CA GLY A 97 -20.99 -6.12 -1.55
C GLY A 97 -21.91 -7.15 -2.25
N ILE A 98 -21.64 -8.46 -2.06
CA ILE A 98 -22.53 -9.52 -2.56
C ILE A 98 -23.80 -9.61 -1.71
N GLU A 99 -23.66 -9.60 -0.38
CA GLU A 99 -24.78 -9.72 0.57
C GLU A 99 -25.75 -8.53 0.44
N GLU A 100 -25.26 -7.32 0.22
CA GLU A 100 -26.05 -6.11 0.01
C GLU A 100 -26.50 -5.90 -1.47
N HIS A 101 -26.22 -6.84 -2.36
CA HIS A 101 -26.57 -6.76 -3.79
C HIS A 101 -26.03 -5.51 -4.51
N LEU A 102 -24.85 -5.04 -4.12
CA LEU A 102 -24.24 -3.81 -4.68
C LEU A 102 -23.62 -4.01 -6.08
N MET A 103 -23.58 -5.25 -6.58
CA MET A 103 -23.02 -5.56 -7.90
C MET A 103 -23.78 -4.83 -9.01
N GLY A 104 -23.08 -3.97 -9.73
CA GLY A 104 -23.64 -3.17 -10.81
C GLY A 104 -24.35 -1.87 -10.39
N ALA A 105 -24.50 -1.61 -9.08
CA ALA A 105 -25.11 -0.38 -8.58
C ALA A 105 -24.13 0.81 -8.53
N ALA A 106 -22.82 0.55 -8.65
CA ALA A 106 -21.80 1.56 -8.53
C ALA A 106 -21.86 2.59 -9.66
N THR A 107 -21.97 3.87 -9.30
CA THR A 107 -21.94 5.02 -10.20
C THR A 107 -21.02 6.10 -9.66
N GLY A 108 -20.68 7.10 -10.47
CA GLY A 108 -19.91 8.25 -10.05
C GLY A 108 -18.61 7.89 -9.35
N VAL A 109 -18.39 8.44 -8.16
CA VAL A 109 -17.17 8.25 -7.37
C VAL A 109 -16.97 6.79 -6.92
N VAL A 110 -18.05 6.08 -6.60
CA VAL A 110 -17.96 4.67 -6.19
C VAL A 110 -17.46 3.80 -7.35
N TRP A 111 -17.92 4.06 -8.56
CA TRP A 111 -17.43 3.37 -9.75
C TRP A 111 -15.93 3.61 -9.95
N MET A 112 -15.45 4.86 -9.80
CA MET A 112 -14.03 5.18 -9.88
C MET A 112 -13.21 4.44 -8.81
N ILE A 113 -13.69 4.38 -7.58
CA ILE A 113 -13.03 3.64 -6.51
C ILE A 113 -12.88 2.17 -6.89
N LEU A 114 -13.95 1.53 -7.33
CA LEU A 114 -13.95 0.10 -7.67
C LEU A 114 -13.09 -0.22 -8.90
N VAL A 115 -13.07 0.65 -9.92
CA VAL A 115 -12.38 0.35 -11.20
C VAL A 115 -10.91 0.72 -11.16
N PHE A 116 -10.50 1.74 -10.40
CA PHE A 116 -9.12 2.20 -10.34
C PHE A 116 -8.44 1.92 -9.01
N PHE A 117 -9.10 2.29 -7.92
CA PHE A 117 -8.49 2.25 -6.58
C PHE A 117 -8.34 0.82 -6.06
N VAL A 118 -9.40 0.03 -6.11
CA VAL A 118 -9.36 -1.36 -5.63
C VAL A 118 -8.32 -2.19 -6.40
N PRO A 119 -8.27 -2.19 -7.74
CA PRO A 119 -7.20 -2.86 -8.47
C PRO A 119 -5.80 -2.34 -8.13
N ALA A 120 -5.62 -1.03 -7.96
CA ALA A 120 -4.34 -0.45 -7.58
C ALA A 120 -3.89 -0.92 -6.19
N ILE A 121 -4.81 -1.00 -5.21
CA ILE A 121 -4.55 -1.53 -3.87
C ILE A 121 -4.16 -3.01 -3.95
N VAL A 122 -4.91 -3.84 -4.69
CA VAL A 122 -4.61 -5.28 -4.84
C VAL A 122 -3.25 -5.51 -5.47
N VAL A 123 -2.94 -4.81 -6.56
CA VAL A 123 -1.63 -4.91 -7.23
C VAL A 123 -0.51 -4.43 -6.32
N SER A 124 -0.67 -3.28 -5.64
CA SER A 124 0.36 -2.77 -4.72
C SER A 124 0.57 -3.69 -3.52
N THR A 125 -0.49 -4.34 -3.00
CA THR A 125 -0.39 -5.35 -1.94
C THR A 125 0.44 -6.56 -2.40
N GLY A 126 0.17 -7.07 -3.60
CA GLY A 126 0.94 -8.18 -4.18
C GLY A 126 2.41 -7.81 -4.39
N LEU A 127 2.68 -6.60 -4.90
CA LEU A 127 4.06 -6.11 -5.07
C LEU A 127 4.74 -5.86 -3.72
N LEU A 128 4.02 -5.37 -2.72
CA LEU A 128 4.53 -5.16 -1.37
C LEU A 128 4.94 -6.50 -0.73
N ALA A 129 4.07 -7.50 -0.79
CA ALA A 129 4.35 -8.84 -0.30
C ALA A 129 5.56 -9.46 -1.04
N TRP A 130 5.61 -9.32 -2.36
CA TRP A 130 6.74 -9.80 -3.15
C TRP A 130 8.06 -9.13 -2.77
N GLN A 131 8.09 -7.80 -2.60
CA GLN A 131 9.28 -7.06 -2.16
C GLN A 131 9.73 -7.50 -0.76
N LEU A 132 8.79 -7.74 0.15
CA LEU A 132 9.09 -8.20 1.50
C LEU A 132 9.77 -9.58 1.51
N VAL A 133 9.34 -10.49 0.63
CA VAL A 133 9.90 -11.84 0.51
C VAL A 133 11.20 -11.83 -0.29
N ALA A 134 11.22 -11.23 -1.49
CA ALA A 134 12.33 -11.29 -2.42
C ALA A 134 13.58 -10.57 -1.87
N ARG A 135 13.38 -9.49 -1.11
CA ARG A 135 14.47 -8.66 -0.58
C ARG A 135 14.65 -8.80 0.93
N ARG A 136 14.26 -9.94 1.51
CA ARG A 136 14.34 -10.19 2.96
C ARG A 136 15.76 -10.10 3.53
N HIS A 137 16.78 -10.35 2.72
CA HIS A 137 18.19 -10.32 3.12
C HIS A 137 18.82 -8.93 3.00
N GLU A 138 18.18 -7.98 2.35
CA GLU A 138 18.66 -6.61 2.26
C GLU A 138 18.36 -5.86 3.56
N THR A 139 19.39 -5.21 4.11
CA THR A 139 19.22 -4.32 5.26
C THR A 139 18.49 -3.05 4.84
N ILE A 140 17.73 -2.45 5.76
CA ILE A 140 17.04 -1.16 5.53
C ILE A 140 18.07 -0.01 5.37
N GLU A 141 19.31 -0.24 5.81
CA GLU A 141 20.42 0.74 5.83
C GLU A 141 21.14 0.90 4.48
N GLY A 142 20.93 -0.01 3.52
CA GLY A 142 21.66 -0.05 2.26
C GLY A 142 21.56 1.20 1.41
N THR A 143 22.67 1.83 1.18
CA THR A 143 23.19 2.59 0.02
C THR A 143 24.15 3.71 0.39
N ARG A 144 24.31 4.08 1.66
CA ARG A 144 25.31 5.12 2.03
C ARG A 144 26.76 4.62 2.05
N GLU A 145 26.99 3.32 2.26
CA GLU A 145 28.34 2.79 2.31
C GLU A 145 29.03 2.70 0.94
N LEU A 146 28.27 2.47 -0.12
CA LEU A 146 28.83 2.45 -1.49
C LEU A 146 29.29 3.84 -1.96
N GLY A 147 28.60 4.91 -1.58
CA GLY A 147 28.99 6.28 -1.89
C GLY A 147 30.18 6.80 -1.06
N ALA A 148 30.41 6.24 0.13
CA ALA A 148 31.52 6.63 1.00
C ALA A 148 32.84 5.87 0.65
N ALA A 149 32.76 4.74 -0.02
CA ALA A 149 33.92 3.95 -0.44
C ALA A 149 34.55 4.47 -1.75
N GLU A 150 33.76 5.09 -2.62
CA GLU A 150 34.22 5.57 -3.94
C GLU A 150 35.28 6.68 -3.87
N PRO A 151 35.24 7.67 -2.95
CA PRO A 151 36.30 8.66 -2.81
C PRO A 151 37.63 8.07 -2.38
N ARG A 152 37.62 7.05 -1.50
CA ARG A 152 38.87 6.43 -0.97
C ARG A 152 39.59 5.60 -2.03
N LEU A 153 38.88 5.01 -2.99
CA LEU A 153 39.48 4.24 -4.09
C LEU A 153 40.13 5.16 -5.12
N ARG A 154 39.67 6.41 -5.29
CA ARG A 154 40.27 7.40 -6.21
C ARG A 154 41.58 7.98 -5.67
N GLU A 155 41.75 8.02 -4.35
CA GLU A 155 42.99 8.52 -3.72
C GLU A 155 44.11 7.48 -3.71
N GLN A 156 43.85 6.21 -4.04
CA GLN A 156 44.82 5.12 -4.03
C GLN A 156 45.33 4.75 -5.43
N LEU A 157 44.90 5.43 -6.47
CA LEU A 157 45.46 5.22 -7.83
C LEU A 157 46.66 6.17 -8.04
N PRO A 158 47.85 5.63 -8.37
CA PRO A 158 49.09 6.41 -8.59
C PRO A 158 49.00 7.27 -9.84
#